data_40a148c2f5d80827080cb3b5a8049b24
#
_entry.id   40a148c2f5d80827080cb3b5a8049b24
#
_cell.length_a   1.000
_cell.length_b   1.000
_cell.length_c   1.000
_cell.angle_alpha   90.00
_cell.angle_beta   90.00
_cell.angle_gamma   90.00
#
_symmetry.space_group_name_H-M   'P 1'
#
loop_
_entity.id
_entity.type
_entity.pdbx_description
1 polymer ?
#
loop_
_entity_poly.entity_id
_entity_poly.type
_entity_poly.pdbx_seq_one_letter_code
_entity_poly.pdbx_strand_id
1 'polypeptide(L)'
;MEKKTAFKDLSRKAKVQYIWDYYRWHIIAAICLVAFVISMIVHYAAYRESVLDIVMVNTLNPYEESVSSTDEFFEQEGFTKKEEVTVDTSITFSDDDNYSTNYYSDQKLTLKLSDVLFAPEFVFQQYADAGSLMPLTDYLTADKLEQYKDMIVYATDSETGETFPCGLELNDNQWLSDYGYYTGTVCFGIAYAADNKENAVDFFHYVMN
;
A
#
# COMPACT_ATOMS: atom_id res chain seq x y z
N MET A 1 69.62 -14.73 13.83
CA MET A 1 68.71 -13.63 14.26
C MET A 1 68.36 -12.82 13.06
N GLU A 2 67.17 -13.02 12.50
CA GLU A 2 66.69 -12.17 11.41
C GLU A 2 66.39 -10.74 11.94
N LYS A 3 67.07 -9.75 11.34
CA LYS A 3 66.78 -8.34 11.64
C LYS A 3 65.32 -8.02 11.18
N LYS A 4 64.40 -7.84 12.11
CA LYS A 4 63.06 -7.30 11.81
C LYS A 4 63.27 -5.93 11.15
N THR A 5 63.05 -5.84 9.85
CA THR A 5 63.09 -4.58 9.11
C THR A 5 61.98 -3.69 9.65
N ALA A 6 62.30 -2.48 10.10
CA ALA A 6 61.30 -1.57 10.64
C ALA A 6 60.32 -1.17 9.53
N PHE A 7 59.05 -1.02 9.84
CA PHE A 7 58.00 -0.67 8.87
C PHE A 7 58.36 0.58 8.02
N LYS A 8 59.17 1.50 8.58
CA LYS A 8 59.63 2.69 7.86
C LYS A 8 60.53 2.40 6.67
N ASP A 9 61.28 1.30 6.71
CA ASP A 9 62.29 0.90 5.69
C ASP A 9 61.72 0.05 4.57
N LEU A 10 60.42 -0.29 4.61
CA LEU A 10 59.74 -1.08 3.60
C LEU A 10 59.42 -0.24 2.37
N SER A 11 59.53 -0.84 1.19
CA SER A 11 59.03 -0.25 -0.06
C SER A 11 57.49 0.04 0.02
N ARG A 12 56.98 0.99 -0.79
CA ARG A 12 55.52 1.28 -0.82
C ARG A 12 54.66 0.04 -1.02
N LYS A 13 55.10 -0.87 -1.91
CA LYS A 13 54.38 -2.11 -2.20
C LYS A 13 54.38 -3.06 -0.99
N ALA A 14 55.52 -3.18 -0.31
CA ALA A 14 55.64 -4.03 0.87
C ALA A 14 54.89 -3.46 2.08
N LYS A 15 54.73 -2.13 2.21
CA LYS A 15 53.89 -1.49 3.23
C LYS A 15 52.41 -1.79 3.01
N VAL A 16 51.92 -1.69 1.76
CA VAL A 16 50.54 -2.03 1.43
C VAL A 16 50.26 -3.52 1.71
N GLN A 17 51.18 -4.39 1.31
CA GLN A 17 51.02 -5.83 1.56
C GLN A 17 51.01 -6.16 3.06
N TYR A 18 51.87 -5.54 3.86
CA TYR A 18 51.91 -5.71 5.31
C TYR A 18 50.61 -5.26 5.97
N ILE A 19 50.06 -4.07 5.56
CA ILE A 19 48.79 -3.58 6.07
C ILE A 19 47.66 -4.54 5.69
N TRP A 20 47.62 -5.02 4.44
CA TRP A 20 46.63 -5.97 3.99
C TRP A 20 46.69 -7.30 4.74
N ASP A 21 47.87 -7.89 4.89
CA ASP A 21 48.04 -9.19 5.53
C ASP A 21 47.72 -9.17 7.03
N TYR A 22 47.99 -8.03 7.69
CA TYR A 22 47.75 -7.88 9.13
C TYR A 22 46.38 -7.30 9.47
N TYR A 23 45.89 -6.34 8.67
CA TYR A 23 44.67 -5.58 9.00
C TYR A 23 43.48 -5.89 8.07
N ARG A 24 43.58 -6.86 7.17
CA ARG A 24 42.50 -7.15 6.19
C ARG A 24 41.11 -7.29 6.82
N TRP A 25 41.03 -7.99 7.94
CA TRP A 25 39.75 -8.20 8.61
C TRP A 25 39.19 -6.88 9.24
N HIS A 26 40.06 -6.05 9.79
CA HIS A 26 39.67 -4.75 10.33
C HIS A 26 39.26 -3.80 9.21
N ILE A 27 39.95 -3.82 8.08
CA ILE A 27 39.61 -3.02 6.89
C ILE A 27 38.27 -3.44 6.35
N ILE A 28 38.02 -4.75 6.19
CA ILE A 28 36.74 -5.30 5.72
C ILE A 28 35.63 -4.91 6.71
N ALA A 29 35.85 -5.09 8.01
CA ALA A 29 34.87 -4.72 9.03
C ALA A 29 34.54 -3.20 8.99
N ALA A 30 35.55 -2.35 8.82
CA ALA A 30 35.34 -0.90 8.70
C ALA A 30 34.55 -0.53 7.44
N ILE A 31 34.83 -1.17 6.29
CA ILE A 31 34.08 -0.95 5.05
C ILE A 31 32.62 -1.41 5.22
N CYS A 32 32.38 -2.58 5.81
CA CYS A 32 31.03 -3.08 6.09
C CYS A 32 30.27 -2.13 7.02
N LEU A 33 30.92 -1.61 8.05
CA LEU A 33 30.31 -0.64 8.98
C LEU A 33 29.91 0.65 8.25
N VAL A 34 30.79 1.20 7.43
CA VAL A 34 30.51 2.42 6.64
C VAL A 34 29.37 2.15 5.66
N ALA A 35 29.39 1.04 4.94
CA ALA A 35 28.31 0.65 4.02
C ALA A 35 26.96 0.50 4.75
N PHE A 36 26.96 -0.10 5.94
CA PHE A 36 25.77 -0.23 6.78
C PHE A 36 25.21 1.12 7.21
N VAL A 37 26.09 2.03 7.67
CA VAL A 37 25.66 3.39 8.06
C VAL A 37 25.10 4.16 6.87
N ILE A 38 25.75 4.10 5.71
CA ILE A 38 25.24 4.72 4.47
C ILE A 38 23.88 4.12 4.09
N SER A 39 23.74 2.80 4.14
CA SER A 39 22.47 2.13 3.86
C SER A 39 21.36 2.57 4.80
N MET A 40 21.64 2.71 6.09
CA MET A 40 20.67 3.25 7.05
C MET A 40 20.27 4.69 6.72
N ILE A 41 21.24 5.55 6.44
CA ILE A 41 20.96 6.96 6.10
C ILE A 41 20.07 7.04 4.84
N VAL A 42 20.39 6.27 3.79
CA VAL A 42 19.61 6.23 2.56
C VAL A 42 18.20 5.70 2.83
N HIS A 43 18.08 4.65 3.63
CA HIS A 43 16.77 4.07 3.99
C HIS A 43 15.89 5.09 4.73
N TYR A 44 16.42 5.74 5.77
CA TYR A 44 15.66 6.76 6.52
C TYR A 44 15.39 8.02 5.70
N ALA A 45 16.29 8.40 4.79
CA ALA A 45 16.07 9.56 3.92
C ALA A 45 15.02 9.30 2.84
N ALA A 46 14.89 8.04 2.41
CA ALA A 46 13.91 7.61 1.40
C ALA A 46 12.56 7.17 1.99
N TYR A 47 12.48 7.02 3.33
CA TYR A 47 11.26 6.61 3.99
C TYR A 47 10.17 7.65 3.81
N ARG A 48 9.01 7.19 3.35
CA ARG A 48 7.76 7.96 3.29
C ARG A 48 6.73 7.29 4.17
N GLU A 49 5.92 8.08 4.80
CA GLU A 49 4.80 7.61 5.60
C GLU A 49 3.58 7.46 4.70
N SER A 50 2.95 6.29 4.69
CA SER A 50 1.70 6.12 3.96
C SER A 50 0.60 6.88 4.70
N VAL A 51 -0.04 7.80 4.01
CA VAL A 51 -1.16 8.60 4.52
C VAL A 51 -2.49 8.11 4.00
N LEU A 52 -2.47 7.23 3.00
CA LEU A 52 -3.64 6.54 2.47
C LEU A 52 -3.20 5.31 1.68
N ASP A 53 -3.76 4.16 2.02
CA ASP A 53 -3.55 2.89 1.32
C ASP A 53 -4.82 2.48 0.57
N ILE A 54 -4.74 2.42 -0.75
CA ILE A 54 -5.83 2.05 -1.65
C ILE A 54 -5.54 0.67 -2.23
N VAL A 55 -6.44 -0.27 -2.02
CA VAL A 55 -6.36 -1.59 -2.62
C VAL A 55 -7.44 -1.74 -3.68
N MET A 56 -7.03 -2.13 -4.89
CA MET A 56 -7.91 -2.35 -6.04
C MET A 56 -7.81 -3.79 -6.53
N VAL A 57 -8.92 -4.49 -6.49
CA VAL A 57 -9.01 -5.91 -6.85
C VAL A 57 -9.55 -6.07 -8.26
N ASN A 58 -8.95 -6.96 -9.06
CA ASN A 58 -9.34 -7.25 -10.45
C ASN A 58 -9.32 -6.04 -11.37
N THR A 59 -8.31 -5.18 -11.25
CA THR A 59 -8.11 -4.08 -12.18
C THR A 59 -7.75 -4.59 -13.59
N LEU A 60 -8.03 -3.79 -14.61
CA LEU A 60 -7.70 -4.12 -16.00
C LEU A 60 -6.19 -4.26 -16.24
N ASN A 61 -5.39 -3.44 -15.55
CA ASN A 61 -3.94 -3.40 -15.67
C ASN A 61 -3.28 -3.61 -14.29
N PRO A 62 -3.22 -4.86 -13.79
CA PRO A 62 -2.82 -5.15 -12.40
C PRO A 62 -1.34 -4.87 -12.08
N TYR A 63 -0.52 -4.44 -13.05
CA TYR A 63 0.93 -4.23 -12.88
C TYR A 63 1.40 -2.84 -13.32
N GLU A 64 0.50 -1.96 -13.74
CA GLU A 64 0.88 -0.57 -13.98
C GLU A 64 0.85 0.19 -12.66
N GLU A 65 2.03 0.66 -12.24
CA GLU A 65 2.14 1.64 -11.17
C GLU A 65 1.55 2.96 -11.67
N SER A 66 0.27 3.20 -11.40
CA SER A 66 -0.37 4.46 -11.72
C SER A 66 -0.09 5.49 -10.62
N VAL A 67 1.17 5.88 -10.51
CA VAL A 67 1.60 6.94 -9.58
C VAL A 67 0.84 8.24 -9.81
N SER A 68 0.35 8.49 -11.03
CA SER A 68 -0.34 9.73 -11.38
C SER A 68 -1.82 9.80 -10.98
N SER A 69 -2.48 8.70 -10.67
CA SER A 69 -3.92 8.70 -10.40
C SER A 69 -4.31 9.37 -9.08
N THR A 70 -3.39 9.46 -8.15
CA THR A 70 -3.57 10.08 -6.84
C THR A 70 -2.81 11.39 -6.69
N ASP A 71 -2.06 11.82 -7.70
CA ASP A 71 -1.24 13.05 -7.63
C ASP A 71 -2.10 14.30 -7.37
N GLU A 72 -3.25 14.40 -8.04
CA GLU A 72 -4.16 15.53 -7.87
C GLU A 72 -4.77 15.54 -6.46
N PHE A 73 -5.19 14.39 -5.96
CA PHE A 73 -5.66 14.25 -4.58
C PHE A 73 -4.56 14.59 -3.58
N PHE A 74 -3.34 14.10 -3.81
CA PHE A 74 -2.17 14.37 -2.97
C PHE A 74 -1.86 15.87 -2.88
N GLU A 75 -1.95 16.59 -4.01
CA GLU A 75 -1.74 18.04 -4.06
C GLU A 75 -2.90 18.81 -3.39
N GLN A 76 -4.14 18.37 -3.59
CA GLN A 76 -5.35 19.00 -3.02
C GLN A 76 -5.32 18.94 -1.48
N GLU A 77 -4.94 17.80 -0.90
CA GLU A 77 -4.83 17.61 0.55
C GLU A 77 -3.57 18.28 1.14
N GLY A 78 -2.64 18.72 0.31
CA GLY A 78 -1.43 19.41 0.73
C GLY A 78 -0.42 18.53 1.45
N PHE A 79 -0.39 17.24 1.15
CA PHE A 79 0.57 16.28 1.69
C PHE A 79 2.01 16.67 1.35
N THR A 80 2.94 16.29 2.21
CA THR A 80 4.36 16.62 2.08
C THR A 80 5.10 15.55 1.29
N LYS A 81 6.32 15.86 0.80
CA LYS A 81 7.18 14.89 0.10
C LYS A 81 7.62 13.69 0.94
N LYS A 82 7.34 13.69 2.24
CA LYS A 82 7.63 12.58 3.16
C LYS A 82 6.43 11.66 3.35
N GLU A 83 5.32 12.03 2.76
CA GLU A 83 4.07 11.29 2.78
C GLU A 83 3.83 10.68 1.39
N GLU A 84 3.07 9.59 1.33
CA GLU A 84 2.70 8.96 0.08
C GLU A 84 1.29 8.36 0.17
N VAL A 85 0.60 8.35 -0.96
CA VAL A 85 -0.63 7.59 -1.17
C VAL A 85 -0.25 6.34 -1.94
N THR A 86 -0.55 5.17 -1.40
CA THR A 86 -0.24 3.91 -2.08
C THR A 86 -1.46 3.35 -2.81
N VAL A 87 -1.26 2.77 -3.99
CA VAL A 87 -2.29 2.09 -4.77
C VAL A 87 -1.80 0.70 -5.13
N ASP A 88 -2.39 -0.35 -4.52
CA ASP A 88 -2.07 -1.74 -4.86
C ASP A 88 -3.12 -2.32 -5.80
N THR A 89 -2.75 -2.55 -7.04
CA THR A 89 -3.59 -3.16 -8.09
C THR A 89 -3.26 -4.63 -8.35
N SER A 90 -2.36 -5.21 -7.56
CA SER A 90 -1.76 -6.52 -7.83
C SER A 90 -2.57 -7.72 -7.32
N ILE A 91 -3.80 -7.49 -6.84
CA ILE A 91 -4.66 -8.53 -6.28
C ILE A 91 -5.72 -8.92 -7.31
N THR A 92 -5.77 -10.22 -7.61
CA THR A 92 -6.74 -10.75 -8.58
C THR A 92 -7.43 -11.97 -8.01
N PHE A 93 -8.75 -11.96 -8.03
CA PHE A 93 -9.61 -13.10 -7.74
C PHE A 93 -10.17 -13.66 -9.05
N SER A 94 -10.39 -14.97 -9.09
CA SER A 94 -11.05 -15.64 -10.21
C SER A 94 -12.51 -15.88 -9.87
N ASP A 95 -13.39 -15.66 -10.84
CA ASP A 95 -14.81 -16.03 -10.76
C ASP A 95 -15.00 -17.55 -10.78
N ASP A 96 -14.00 -18.30 -11.30
CA ASP A 96 -13.99 -19.74 -11.22
C ASP A 96 -13.68 -20.16 -9.77
N ASP A 97 -14.25 -21.28 -9.31
CA ASP A 97 -13.98 -21.91 -8.01
C ASP A 97 -12.53 -22.41 -7.90
N ASN A 98 -11.59 -21.62 -8.36
CA ASN A 98 -10.15 -21.91 -8.24
C ASN A 98 -9.66 -21.60 -6.83
N TYR A 99 -9.98 -22.52 -5.92
CA TYR A 99 -9.66 -22.39 -4.48
C TYR A 99 -8.24 -21.94 -4.19
N SER A 100 -7.25 -22.46 -4.92
CA SER A 100 -5.85 -22.14 -4.61
C SER A 100 -5.50 -20.68 -4.96
N THR A 101 -5.97 -20.16 -6.09
CA THR A 101 -5.72 -18.78 -6.50
C THR A 101 -6.43 -17.82 -5.57
N ASN A 102 -7.70 -18.06 -5.28
CA ASN A 102 -8.50 -17.20 -4.42
C ASN A 102 -8.00 -17.22 -2.97
N TYR A 103 -7.52 -18.36 -2.46
CA TYR A 103 -6.93 -18.44 -1.13
C TYR A 103 -5.70 -17.52 -0.95
N TYR A 104 -4.78 -17.50 -1.92
CA TYR A 104 -3.62 -16.62 -1.87
C TYR A 104 -4.01 -15.14 -2.03
N SER A 105 -4.98 -14.85 -2.89
CA SER A 105 -5.52 -13.52 -3.09
C SER A 105 -6.21 -13.00 -1.84
N ASP A 106 -7.00 -13.84 -1.16
CA ASP A 106 -7.65 -13.53 0.10
C ASP A 106 -6.64 -13.20 1.21
N GLN A 107 -5.62 -14.05 1.39
CA GLN A 107 -4.56 -13.75 2.36
C GLN A 107 -3.84 -12.43 2.05
N LYS A 108 -3.57 -12.18 0.77
CA LYS A 108 -2.90 -10.96 0.34
C LYS A 108 -3.79 -9.74 0.59
N LEU A 109 -5.08 -9.82 0.24
CA LEU A 109 -6.04 -8.75 0.48
C LEU A 109 -6.19 -8.46 1.97
N THR A 110 -6.34 -9.48 2.81
CA THR A 110 -6.43 -9.33 4.27
C THR A 110 -5.21 -8.61 4.86
N LEU A 111 -4.00 -8.87 4.32
CA LEU A 111 -2.77 -8.23 4.79
C LEU A 111 -2.58 -6.79 4.26
N LYS A 112 -3.19 -6.48 3.12
CA LYS A 112 -3.00 -5.22 2.39
C LYS A 112 -4.15 -4.23 2.58
N LEU A 113 -5.33 -4.71 2.97
CA LEU A 113 -6.48 -3.84 3.22
C LEU A 113 -6.24 -3.02 4.48
N SER A 114 -5.82 -1.79 4.26
CA SER A 114 -5.53 -0.83 5.31
C SER A 114 -6.63 0.24 5.38
N ASP A 115 -6.85 1.00 4.31
CA ASP A 115 -7.78 2.13 4.35
C ASP A 115 -8.95 1.99 3.37
N VAL A 116 -8.69 1.82 2.07
CA VAL A 116 -9.72 1.83 1.01
C VAL A 116 -9.68 0.55 0.18
N LEU A 117 -10.87 0.03 -0.11
CA LEU A 117 -11.08 -1.12 -0.98
C LEU A 117 -11.93 -0.75 -2.21
N PHE A 118 -11.41 -1.08 -3.39
CA PHE A 118 -12.20 -1.24 -4.62
C PHE A 118 -12.19 -2.71 -5.03
N ALA A 119 -13.36 -3.32 -5.18
CA ALA A 119 -13.45 -4.71 -5.55
C ALA A 119 -14.74 -5.01 -6.33
N PRO A 120 -14.74 -6.04 -7.22
CA PRO A 120 -15.98 -6.60 -7.75
C PRO A 120 -16.92 -7.02 -6.62
N GLU A 121 -18.23 -6.98 -6.88
CA GLU A 121 -19.27 -7.25 -5.88
C GLU A 121 -19.04 -8.55 -5.10
N PHE A 122 -18.67 -9.64 -5.77
CA PHE A 122 -18.50 -10.95 -5.13
C PHE A 122 -17.34 -10.98 -4.12
N VAL A 123 -16.26 -10.22 -4.35
CA VAL A 123 -15.16 -10.08 -3.38
C VAL A 123 -15.56 -9.09 -2.29
N PHE A 124 -16.14 -7.96 -2.69
CA PHE A 124 -16.53 -6.90 -1.77
C PHE A 124 -17.51 -7.41 -0.70
N GLN A 125 -18.54 -8.17 -1.10
CA GLN A 125 -19.55 -8.72 -0.22
C GLN A 125 -18.95 -9.67 0.82
N GLN A 126 -17.97 -10.49 0.44
CA GLN A 126 -17.25 -11.37 1.38
C GLN A 126 -16.61 -10.59 2.52
N TYR A 127 -15.96 -9.45 2.23
CA TYR A 127 -15.32 -8.61 3.23
C TYR A 127 -16.32 -7.76 4.02
N ALA A 128 -17.39 -7.36 3.37
CA ALA A 128 -18.50 -6.66 4.00
C ALA A 128 -19.19 -7.51 5.07
N ASP A 129 -19.56 -8.75 4.72
CA ASP A 129 -20.22 -9.69 5.63
C ASP A 129 -19.29 -10.21 6.75
N ALA A 130 -17.97 -10.14 6.51
CA ALA A 130 -16.95 -10.40 7.55
C ALA A 130 -16.75 -9.22 8.52
N GLY A 131 -17.49 -8.10 8.36
CA GLY A 131 -17.35 -6.91 9.20
C GLY A 131 -16.06 -6.13 8.97
N SER A 132 -15.41 -6.33 7.82
CA SER A 132 -14.13 -5.67 7.51
C SER A 132 -14.29 -4.24 7.00
N LEU A 133 -15.53 -3.79 6.71
CA LEU A 133 -15.81 -2.48 6.15
C LEU A 133 -16.58 -1.59 7.12
N MET A 134 -16.29 -0.30 7.08
CA MET A 134 -16.89 0.71 7.93
C MET A 134 -18.31 1.06 7.44
N PRO A 135 -19.30 1.17 8.34
CA PRO A 135 -20.64 1.63 7.96
C PRO A 135 -20.61 3.01 7.33
N LEU A 136 -21.35 3.20 6.24
CA LEU A 136 -21.47 4.51 5.58
C LEU A 136 -22.04 5.58 6.52
N THR A 137 -22.84 5.17 7.50
CA THR A 137 -23.41 6.05 8.52
C THR A 137 -22.37 6.71 9.43
N ASP A 138 -21.16 6.17 9.47
CA ASP A 138 -20.09 6.69 10.33
C ASP A 138 -19.40 7.91 9.70
N TYR A 139 -19.53 8.09 8.38
CA TYR A 139 -18.89 9.18 7.66
C TYR A 139 -19.79 9.93 6.65
N LEU A 140 -20.98 9.42 6.35
CA LEU A 140 -21.93 10.11 5.48
C LEU A 140 -23.14 10.65 6.26
N THR A 141 -23.57 11.84 5.88
CA THR A 141 -24.80 12.43 6.40
C THR A 141 -26.04 11.74 5.81
N ALA A 142 -27.18 11.84 6.48
CA ALA A 142 -28.46 11.28 6.00
C ALA A 142 -28.82 11.78 4.59
N ASP A 143 -28.54 13.05 4.28
CA ASP A 143 -28.81 13.62 2.95
C ASP A 143 -27.94 12.97 1.87
N LYS A 144 -26.66 12.67 2.18
CA LYS A 144 -25.75 11.97 1.27
C LYS A 144 -26.14 10.50 1.09
N LEU A 145 -26.56 9.83 2.15
CA LEU A 145 -27.09 8.46 2.07
C LEU A 145 -28.34 8.41 1.18
N GLU A 146 -29.26 9.37 1.30
CA GLU A 146 -30.43 9.44 0.41
C GLU A 146 -30.03 9.77 -1.04
N GLN A 147 -29.00 10.63 -1.24
CA GLN A 147 -28.46 10.91 -2.58
C GLN A 147 -27.92 9.67 -3.26
N TYR A 148 -27.22 8.78 -2.52
CA TYR A 148 -26.57 7.59 -3.04
C TYR A 148 -27.37 6.30 -2.85
N LYS A 149 -28.63 6.38 -2.41
CA LYS A 149 -29.45 5.23 -2.01
C LYS A 149 -29.50 4.07 -3.00
N ASP A 150 -29.48 4.37 -4.31
CA ASP A 150 -29.55 3.39 -5.38
C ASP A 150 -28.18 2.70 -5.68
N MET A 151 -27.11 3.18 -5.02
CA MET A 151 -25.75 2.69 -5.14
C MET A 151 -25.29 1.96 -3.89
N ILE A 152 -26.06 2.00 -2.79
CA ILE A 152 -25.62 1.46 -1.49
C ILE A 152 -25.51 -0.06 -1.53
N VAL A 153 -24.34 -0.55 -1.15
CA VAL A 153 -24.10 -1.97 -0.85
C VAL A 153 -24.31 -2.20 0.64
N TYR A 154 -25.07 -3.23 0.98
CA TYR A 154 -25.38 -3.59 2.35
C TYR A 154 -24.61 -4.85 2.78
N ALA A 155 -24.07 -4.83 3.98
CA ALA A 155 -23.57 -6.03 4.66
C ALA A 155 -24.61 -6.55 5.66
N THR A 156 -24.51 -7.83 5.99
CA THR A 156 -25.28 -8.45 7.05
C THR A 156 -24.36 -8.87 8.17
N ASP A 157 -24.55 -8.30 9.34
CA ASP A 157 -23.83 -8.71 10.54
C ASP A 157 -24.17 -10.17 10.87
N SER A 158 -23.17 -11.03 10.91
CA SER A 158 -23.34 -12.47 11.10
C SER A 158 -23.78 -12.85 12.52
N GLU A 159 -23.59 -11.97 13.52
CA GLU A 159 -23.97 -12.22 14.89
C GLU A 159 -25.39 -11.76 15.21
N THR A 160 -25.76 -10.57 14.71
CA THR A 160 -27.06 -9.96 14.99
C THR A 160 -28.09 -10.20 13.90
N GLY A 161 -27.69 -10.49 12.67
CA GLY A 161 -28.53 -10.57 11.48
C GLY A 161 -29.04 -9.22 10.99
N GLU A 162 -28.53 -8.13 11.54
CA GLU A 162 -28.89 -6.77 11.09
C GLU A 162 -28.13 -6.39 9.84
N THR A 163 -28.79 -5.66 8.94
CA THR A 163 -28.16 -5.13 7.73
C THR A 163 -27.76 -3.67 7.92
N PHE A 164 -26.58 -3.31 7.42
CA PHE A 164 -26.09 -1.93 7.46
C PHE A 164 -25.43 -1.54 6.13
N PRO A 165 -25.50 -0.25 5.75
CA PRO A 165 -24.84 0.22 4.54
C PRO A 165 -23.32 0.27 4.76
N CYS A 166 -22.53 -0.37 3.91
CA CYS A 166 -21.08 -0.49 4.09
C CYS A 166 -20.24 -0.07 2.89
N GLY A 167 -20.86 0.20 1.74
CA GLY A 167 -20.13 0.60 0.54
C GLY A 167 -21.05 1.16 -0.54
N LEU A 168 -20.46 1.61 -1.62
CA LEU A 168 -21.16 2.09 -2.80
C LEU A 168 -20.76 1.30 -4.03
N GLU A 169 -21.75 0.94 -4.83
CA GLU A 169 -21.58 0.40 -6.17
C GLU A 169 -21.35 1.56 -7.15
N LEU A 170 -20.15 1.64 -7.71
CA LEU A 170 -19.76 2.66 -8.66
C LEU A 170 -19.91 2.14 -10.09
N ASN A 171 -20.81 2.75 -10.84
CA ASN A 171 -21.01 2.48 -12.27
C ASN A 171 -20.44 3.65 -13.07
N ASP A 172 -19.55 3.34 -14.05
CA ASP A 172 -18.99 4.34 -14.96
C ASP A 172 -18.37 5.56 -14.23
N ASN A 173 -17.73 5.33 -13.08
CA ASN A 173 -17.08 6.40 -12.34
C ASN A 173 -15.93 6.99 -13.18
N GLN A 174 -15.91 8.33 -13.30
CA GLN A 174 -15.00 9.05 -14.16
C GLN A 174 -13.54 8.84 -13.77
N TRP A 175 -13.21 8.94 -12.48
CA TRP A 175 -11.85 8.75 -11.99
C TRP A 175 -11.33 7.35 -12.30
N LEU A 176 -12.13 6.30 -12.06
CA LEU A 176 -11.76 4.91 -12.33
C LEU A 176 -11.53 4.65 -13.83
N SER A 177 -12.34 5.27 -14.70
CA SER A 177 -12.24 5.10 -16.15
C SER A 177 -11.10 5.92 -16.75
N ASP A 178 -10.86 7.14 -16.28
CA ASP A 178 -9.79 8.02 -16.76
C ASP A 178 -8.40 7.39 -16.53
N TYR A 179 -8.24 6.68 -15.42
CA TYR A 179 -6.98 5.96 -15.13
C TYR A 179 -7.00 4.49 -15.56
N GLY A 180 -8.06 4.03 -16.21
CA GLY A 180 -8.15 2.69 -16.80
C GLY A 180 -8.17 1.55 -15.78
N TYR A 181 -8.62 1.80 -14.56
CA TYR A 181 -8.67 0.76 -13.53
C TYR A 181 -9.77 -0.25 -13.77
N TYR A 182 -10.97 0.22 -14.12
CA TYR A 182 -12.14 -0.63 -14.34
C TYR A 182 -12.94 -0.17 -15.56
N THR A 183 -13.61 -1.14 -16.19
CA THR A 183 -14.72 -0.90 -17.11
C THR A 183 -15.95 -1.58 -16.55
N GLY A 184 -16.95 -0.79 -16.16
CA GLY A 184 -18.19 -1.28 -15.56
C GLY A 184 -18.23 -1.08 -14.04
N THR A 185 -18.96 -1.96 -13.37
CA THR A 185 -19.30 -1.84 -11.96
C THR A 185 -18.18 -2.30 -11.03
N VAL A 186 -17.88 -1.51 -10.02
CA VAL A 186 -16.99 -1.88 -8.91
C VAL A 186 -17.57 -1.34 -7.60
N CYS A 187 -17.38 -2.06 -6.50
CA CYS A 187 -17.78 -1.59 -5.18
C CYS A 187 -16.63 -0.86 -4.49
N PHE A 188 -16.96 0.23 -3.82
CA PHE A 188 -16.07 1.04 -2.99
C PHE A 188 -16.44 0.91 -1.52
N GLY A 189 -15.46 0.80 -0.65
CA GLY A 189 -15.65 0.84 0.80
C GLY A 189 -14.40 1.26 1.54
N ILE A 190 -14.59 1.74 2.78
CA ILE A 190 -13.51 2.07 3.71
C ILE A 190 -13.37 0.94 4.72
N ALA A 191 -12.13 0.53 5.01
CA ALA A 191 -11.85 -0.52 5.98
C ALA A 191 -12.29 -0.09 7.40
N TYR A 192 -12.90 -1.00 8.15
CA TYR A 192 -13.30 -0.73 9.54
C TYR A 192 -12.11 -0.37 10.42
N ALA A 193 -10.99 -1.06 10.22
CA ALA A 193 -9.74 -0.85 10.94
C ALA A 193 -8.79 0.14 10.24
N ALA A 194 -9.31 1.02 9.38
CA ALA A 194 -8.47 1.98 8.66
C ALA A 194 -7.60 2.81 9.61
N ASP A 195 -6.31 2.88 9.31
CA ASP A 195 -5.36 3.67 10.06
C ASP A 195 -5.51 5.18 9.74
N ASN A 196 -5.87 5.49 8.48
CA ASN A 196 -6.00 6.85 7.94
C ASN A 196 -7.45 7.19 7.58
N LYS A 197 -8.38 7.04 8.54
CA LYS A 197 -9.83 7.21 8.31
C LYS A 197 -10.22 8.56 7.71
N GLU A 198 -9.63 9.65 8.20
CA GLU A 198 -9.93 11.00 7.70
C GLU A 198 -9.55 11.11 6.22
N ASN A 199 -8.33 10.72 5.86
CA ASN A 199 -7.86 10.75 4.47
C ASN A 199 -8.66 9.80 3.57
N ALA A 200 -9.13 8.66 4.09
CA ALA A 200 -9.98 7.74 3.36
C ALA A 200 -11.37 8.35 3.05
N VAL A 201 -11.93 9.12 3.97
CA VAL A 201 -13.19 9.86 3.78
C VAL A 201 -13.00 11.02 2.79
N ASP A 202 -11.90 11.77 2.88
CA ASP A 202 -11.58 12.84 1.95
C ASP A 202 -11.36 12.28 0.54
N PHE A 203 -10.69 11.14 0.43
CA PHE A 203 -10.55 10.43 -0.84
C PHE A 203 -11.88 9.94 -1.41
N PHE A 204 -12.79 9.45 -0.55
CA PHE A 204 -14.15 9.14 -0.97
C PHE A 204 -14.83 10.35 -1.62
N HIS A 205 -14.75 11.52 -1.00
CA HIS A 205 -15.33 12.75 -1.56
C HIS A 205 -14.67 13.17 -2.87
N TYR A 206 -13.35 12.96 -2.98
CA TYR A 206 -12.61 13.22 -4.21
C TYR A 206 -13.08 12.34 -5.39
N VAL A 207 -13.26 11.05 -5.16
CA VAL A 207 -13.70 10.08 -6.19
C VAL A 207 -15.16 10.30 -6.60
N MET A 208 -15.98 10.85 -5.69
CA MET A 208 -17.42 11.06 -5.91
C MET A 208 -17.77 12.43 -6.50
N ASN A 209 -16.82 13.32 -6.70
CA ASN A 209 -17.02 14.64 -7.33
C ASN A 209 -16.71 14.60 -8.81
#